data_71ede55c09e970a36f822a7085c85541
#
_entry.id   71ede55c09e970a36f822a7085c85541
#
_cell.length_a   1.000
_cell.length_b   1.000
_cell.length_c   1.000
_cell.angle_alpha   90.00
_cell.angle_beta   90.00
_cell.angle_gamma   90.00
#
_symmetry.space_group_name_H-M   'P 1'
#
loop_
_entity.id
_entity.type
_entity.pdbx_description
1 polymer ?
#
loop_
_entity_poly.entity_id
_entity_poly.type
_entity_poly.pdbx_seq_one_letter_code
_entity_poly.pdbx_strand_id
1 'polypeptide(L)'
;MIEKVNPSHPDKVADRIAGAIVDLAYAKEDNPKIAVEVLIGHGVCHAIIETTADLDKAEIISAVHRIAGVMDTDIVIVPQDKHLSNNQKDGIRCGDNGIFKGMPLTQEQEELSRIAHDIYGRCPYDGKYIMDGVRLIICQSNVETVDLKRLYSGAEINPLGDWTGGTDVDTGATNRKL
;
A
#
# COMPACT_ATOMS: atom_id res chain seq x y z
N MET A 1 -8.34 9.53 16.62
CA MET A 1 -7.72 8.24 16.25
C MET A 1 -7.05 8.38 14.90
N ILE A 2 -5.83 7.95 14.77
CA ILE A 2 -5.07 7.88 13.52
C ILE A 2 -4.46 6.48 13.38
N GLU A 3 -4.21 6.06 12.13
CA GLU A 3 -3.66 4.76 11.79
C GLU A 3 -2.50 4.92 10.83
N LYS A 4 -1.51 4.05 10.94
CA LYS A 4 -0.41 3.93 10.00
C LYS A 4 -0.04 2.47 9.79
N VAL A 5 0.23 2.11 8.54
CA VAL A 5 0.75 0.80 8.15
C VAL A 5 2.20 0.93 7.68
N ASN A 6 2.98 -0.12 7.83
CA ASN A 6 4.38 -0.12 7.41
C ASN A 6 4.55 -0.60 5.95
N PRO A 7 5.76 -0.51 5.37
CA PRO A 7 5.99 -0.88 3.98
C PRO A 7 5.74 -2.35 3.62
N SER A 8 5.71 -3.26 4.58
CA SER A 8 5.40 -4.67 4.36
C SER A 8 3.91 -5.00 4.49
N HIS A 9 3.09 -4.03 4.88
CA HIS A 9 1.64 -4.20 4.90
C HIS A 9 1.10 -4.39 3.47
N PRO A 10 0.13 -5.29 3.24
CA PRO A 10 -0.41 -5.55 1.90
C PRO A 10 -0.81 -4.30 1.11
N ASP A 11 -1.44 -3.32 1.76
CA ASP A 11 -1.78 -2.02 1.13
C ASP A 11 -0.55 -1.34 0.50
N LYS A 12 0.57 -1.31 1.23
CA LYS A 12 1.78 -0.66 0.75
C LYS A 12 2.51 -1.48 -0.31
N VAL A 13 2.38 -2.79 -0.24
CA VAL A 13 2.87 -3.69 -1.30
C VAL A 13 2.05 -3.47 -2.57
N ALA A 14 0.72 -3.42 -2.48
CA ALA A 14 -0.17 -3.13 -3.60
C ALA A 14 0.14 -1.76 -4.24
N ASP A 15 0.31 -0.71 -3.43
CA ASP A 15 0.71 0.63 -3.91
C ASP A 15 2.02 0.60 -4.71
N ARG A 16 3.03 -0.14 -4.23
CA ARG A 16 4.32 -0.27 -4.92
C ARG A 16 4.21 -1.03 -6.23
N ILE A 17 3.37 -2.07 -6.26
CA ILE A 17 3.09 -2.83 -7.49
C ILE A 17 2.40 -1.92 -8.51
N ALA A 18 1.34 -1.23 -8.09
CA ALA A 18 0.62 -0.29 -8.95
C ALA A 18 1.55 0.79 -9.51
N GLY A 19 2.40 1.39 -8.66
CA GLY A 19 3.41 2.36 -9.09
C GLY A 19 4.38 1.79 -10.11
N ALA A 20 4.89 0.57 -9.90
CA ALA A 20 5.81 -0.07 -10.84
C ALA A 20 5.15 -0.37 -12.20
N ILE A 21 3.87 -0.73 -12.22
CA ILE A 21 3.12 -0.93 -13.48
C ILE A 21 2.93 0.41 -14.22
N VAL A 22 2.65 1.49 -13.48
CA VAL A 22 2.61 2.85 -14.05
C VAL A 22 3.97 3.22 -14.66
N ASP A 23 5.08 2.94 -13.98
CA ASP A 23 6.42 3.18 -14.51
C ASP A 23 6.70 2.39 -15.80
N LEU A 24 6.21 1.15 -15.91
CA LEU A 24 6.31 0.36 -17.15
C LEU A 24 5.56 1.05 -18.31
N ALA A 25 4.38 1.62 -18.05
CA ALA A 25 3.62 2.34 -19.07
C ALA A 25 4.37 3.61 -19.54
N TYR A 26 4.93 4.39 -18.61
CA TYR A 26 5.75 5.56 -18.95
C TYR A 26 7.05 5.21 -19.66
N ALA A 27 7.57 4.01 -19.50
CA ALA A 27 8.70 3.53 -20.29
C ALA A 27 8.35 3.21 -21.75
N LYS A 28 7.06 2.97 -22.06
CA LYS A 28 6.56 2.61 -23.39
C LYS A 28 5.97 3.80 -24.15
N GLU A 29 5.39 4.76 -23.44
CA GLU A 29 4.61 5.86 -24.03
C GLU A 29 4.80 7.16 -23.24
N ASP A 30 4.95 8.26 -23.92
CA ASP A 30 4.95 9.58 -23.30
C ASP A 30 3.54 9.93 -22.82
N ASN A 31 3.36 10.15 -21.53
CA ASN A 31 2.09 10.50 -20.91
C ASN A 31 0.95 9.47 -21.16
N PRO A 32 1.16 8.20 -20.80
CA PRO A 32 0.16 7.15 -20.97
C PRO A 32 -1.09 7.44 -20.14
N LYS A 33 -2.24 7.04 -20.65
CA LYS A 33 -3.45 6.93 -19.85
C LYS A 33 -3.45 5.59 -19.16
N ILE A 34 -3.41 5.59 -17.84
CA ILE A 34 -3.31 4.36 -17.07
C ILE A 34 -3.99 4.48 -15.71
N ALA A 35 -4.78 3.46 -15.38
CA ALA A 35 -5.30 3.21 -14.06
C ALA A 35 -4.95 1.77 -13.67
N VAL A 36 -4.50 1.56 -12.45
CA VAL A 36 -4.05 0.25 -11.95
C VAL A 36 -4.70 -0.03 -10.61
N GLU A 37 -5.45 -1.13 -10.55
CA GLU A 37 -6.04 -1.66 -9.34
C GLU A 37 -5.34 -2.96 -8.97
N VAL A 38 -4.86 -3.08 -7.74
CA VAL A 38 -4.14 -4.25 -7.24
C VAL A 38 -4.75 -4.75 -5.96
N LEU A 39 -5.06 -6.04 -5.94
CA LEU A 39 -5.44 -6.78 -4.75
C LEU A 39 -4.36 -7.83 -4.48
N ILE A 40 -3.75 -7.80 -3.30
CA ILE A 40 -2.70 -8.74 -2.93
C ILE A 40 -2.90 -9.30 -1.52
N GLY A 41 -2.69 -10.59 -1.37
CA GLY A 41 -2.75 -11.28 -0.09
C GLY A 41 -2.68 -12.79 -0.25
N HIS A 42 -2.30 -13.50 0.81
CA HIS A 42 -2.29 -14.97 0.86
C HIS A 42 -1.57 -15.65 -0.32
N GLY A 43 -0.51 -15.04 -0.83
CA GLY A 43 0.28 -15.61 -1.93
C GLY A 43 -0.31 -15.40 -3.33
N VAL A 44 -1.32 -14.56 -3.46
CA VAL A 44 -1.97 -14.24 -4.73
C VAL A 44 -1.97 -12.73 -4.98
N CYS A 45 -1.77 -12.33 -6.23
CA CYS A 45 -1.90 -10.95 -6.71
C CYS A 45 -2.87 -10.90 -7.89
N HIS A 46 -3.92 -10.09 -7.78
CA HIS A 46 -4.81 -9.78 -8.89
C HIS A 46 -4.60 -8.32 -9.30
N ALA A 47 -4.46 -8.06 -10.59
CA ALA A 47 -4.33 -6.70 -11.12
C ALA A 47 -5.27 -6.47 -12.28
N ILE A 48 -6.01 -5.38 -12.23
CA ILE A 48 -6.80 -4.85 -13.35
C ILE A 48 -6.12 -3.56 -13.81
N ILE A 49 -5.75 -3.51 -15.07
CA ILE A 49 -4.99 -2.41 -15.66
C ILE A 49 -5.77 -1.87 -16.84
N GLU A 50 -6.20 -0.64 -16.73
CA GLU A 50 -6.83 0.10 -17.81
C GLU A 50 -5.81 1.06 -18.41
N THR A 51 -5.45 0.90 -19.71
CA THR A 51 -4.35 1.69 -20.27
C THR A 51 -4.42 1.84 -21.79
N THR A 52 -3.75 2.91 -22.30
CA THR A 52 -3.43 3.08 -23.72
C THR A 52 -2.11 2.39 -24.09
N ALA A 53 -1.22 2.20 -23.13
CA ALA A 53 0.11 1.63 -23.39
C ALA A 53 0.05 0.13 -23.69
N ASP A 54 0.91 -0.33 -24.59
CA ASP A 54 1.08 -1.75 -24.90
C ASP A 54 2.01 -2.41 -23.85
N LEU A 55 1.39 -2.92 -22.79
CA LEU A 55 2.10 -3.57 -21.69
C LEU A 55 2.21 -5.08 -21.87
N ASP A 56 3.41 -5.60 -21.66
CA ASP A 56 3.65 -7.04 -21.62
C ASP A 56 3.33 -7.62 -20.23
N LYS A 57 2.47 -8.64 -20.18
CA LYS A 57 2.13 -9.34 -18.93
C LYS A 57 3.35 -9.95 -18.26
N ALA A 58 4.37 -10.40 -18.99
CA ALA A 58 5.58 -10.95 -18.41
C ALA A 58 6.40 -9.86 -17.67
N GLU A 59 6.47 -8.64 -18.19
CA GLU A 59 7.10 -7.50 -17.52
C GLU A 59 6.35 -7.14 -16.22
N ILE A 60 5.01 -7.18 -16.26
CA ILE A 60 4.17 -6.91 -15.08
C ILE A 60 4.38 -7.99 -14.01
N ILE A 61 4.33 -9.28 -14.38
CA ILE A 61 4.58 -10.39 -13.47
C ILE A 61 5.97 -10.27 -12.84
N SER A 62 6.98 -9.91 -13.62
CA SER A 62 8.34 -9.69 -13.14
C SER A 62 8.39 -8.55 -12.11
N ALA A 63 7.64 -7.46 -12.32
CA ALA A 63 7.54 -6.36 -11.38
C ALA A 63 6.85 -6.79 -10.07
N VAL A 64 5.75 -7.54 -10.15
CA VAL A 64 5.07 -8.12 -8.99
C VAL A 64 6.03 -9.00 -8.19
N HIS A 65 6.71 -9.95 -8.83
CA HIS A 65 7.61 -10.88 -8.17
C HIS A 65 8.82 -10.18 -7.54
N ARG A 66 9.33 -9.12 -8.15
CA ARG A 66 10.41 -8.31 -7.58
C ARG A 66 9.99 -7.59 -6.31
N ILE A 67 8.73 -7.16 -6.21
CA ILE A 67 8.23 -6.36 -5.09
C ILE A 67 7.70 -7.24 -3.95
N ALA A 68 6.95 -8.30 -4.29
CA ALA A 68 6.18 -9.09 -3.34
C ALA A 68 6.68 -10.54 -3.19
N GLY A 69 7.67 -10.95 -3.98
CA GLY A 69 8.10 -12.35 -4.07
C GLY A 69 7.30 -13.14 -5.10
N VAL A 70 7.72 -14.37 -5.35
CA VAL A 70 7.04 -15.26 -6.31
C VAL A 70 5.68 -15.67 -5.76
N MET A 71 4.63 -15.44 -6.54
CA MET A 71 3.25 -15.74 -6.18
C MET A 71 2.38 -15.94 -7.42
N ASP A 72 1.19 -16.49 -7.22
CA ASP A 72 0.19 -16.55 -8.28
C ASP A 72 -0.23 -15.12 -8.67
N THR A 73 -0.13 -14.81 -9.96
CA THR A 73 -0.39 -13.46 -10.45
C THR A 73 -1.37 -13.52 -11.62
N ASP A 74 -2.55 -12.93 -11.41
CA ASP A 74 -3.60 -12.82 -12.43
C ASP A 74 -3.72 -11.38 -12.89
N ILE A 75 -3.57 -11.16 -14.20
CA ILE A 75 -3.51 -9.82 -14.81
C ILE A 75 -4.55 -9.70 -15.90
N VAL A 76 -5.43 -8.72 -15.73
CA VAL A 76 -6.41 -8.29 -16.71
C VAL A 76 -6.03 -6.91 -17.23
N ILE A 77 -5.70 -6.82 -18.52
CA ILE A 77 -5.44 -5.54 -19.19
C ILE A 77 -6.64 -5.21 -20.07
N VAL A 78 -7.19 -4.01 -19.88
CA VAL A 78 -8.33 -3.51 -20.64
C VAL A 78 -7.98 -2.18 -21.33
N PRO A 79 -8.60 -1.88 -22.48
CA PRO A 79 -8.43 -0.59 -23.13
C PRO A 79 -8.94 0.55 -22.25
N GLN A 80 -8.26 1.69 -22.27
CA GLN A 80 -8.68 2.89 -21.54
C GLN A 80 -10.09 3.34 -21.94
N ASP A 81 -10.92 3.63 -20.96
CA ASP A 81 -12.23 4.24 -21.17
C ASP A 81 -12.09 5.65 -21.73
N LYS A 82 -12.64 5.86 -22.92
CA LYS A 82 -12.56 7.15 -23.63
C LYS A 82 -13.30 8.26 -22.89
N HIS A 83 -14.38 7.94 -22.20
CA HIS A 83 -15.16 8.92 -21.46
C HIS A 83 -14.43 9.40 -20.21
N LEU A 84 -13.83 8.48 -19.46
CA LEU A 84 -13.02 8.79 -18.29
C LEU A 84 -11.80 9.63 -18.69
N SER A 85 -11.09 9.22 -19.72
CA SER A 85 -9.94 9.95 -20.26
C SER A 85 -10.28 11.37 -20.68
N ASN A 86 -11.43 11.59 -21.34
CA ASN A 86 -11.88 12.91 -21.75
C ASN A 86 -12.30 13.76 -20.55
N ASN A 87 -12.90 13.19 -19.53
CA ASN A 87 -13.31 13.91 -18.33
C ASN A 87 -12.12 14.44 -17.52
N GLN A 88 -10.97 13.81 -17.61
CA GLN A 88 -9.76 14.21 -16.90
C GLN A 88 -8.87 15.17 -17.68
N LYS A 89 -9.14 15.38 -18.98
CA LYS A 89 -8.28 16.09 -19.90
C LYS A 89 -8.15 17.60 -19.59
N ASP A 90 -9.21 18.22 -19.07
CA ASP A 90 -9.33 19.67 -18.91
C ASP A 90 -9.31 20.12 -17.43
N GLY A 91 -8.71 19.36 -16.54
CA GLY A 91 -8.56 19.70 -15.12
C GLY A 91 -9.39 18.84 -14.17
N ILE A 92 -9.56 19.32 -12.95
CA ILE A 92 -10.25 18.59 -11.88
C ILE A 92 -11.74 18.52 -12.18
N ARG A 93 -12.24 17.29 -12.34
CA ARG A 93 -13.65 17.01 -12.59
C ARG A 93 -14.15 15.89 -11.65
N CYS A 94 -15.23 15.21 -12.04
CA CYS A 94 -15.70 14.03 -11.33
C CYS A 94 -14.67 12.90 -11.42
N GLY A 95 -14.54 12.13 -10.36
CA GLY A 95 -13.63 11.02 -10.27
C GLY A 95 -12.51 11.23 -9.26
N ASP A 96 -11.61 10.27 -9.18
CA ASP A 96 -10.50 10.30 -8.26
C ASP A 96 -9.38 11.21 -8.79
N ASN A 97 -9.29 12.39 -8.22
CA ASN A 97 -8.33 13.41 -8.62
C ASN A 97 -7.01 13.34 -7.85
N GLY A 98 -6.78 12.29 -7.09
CA GLY A 98 -5.53 12.10 -6.36
C GLY A 98 -5.21 13.27 -5.43
N ILE A 99 -6.11 13.57 -4.51
CA ILE A 99 -5.90 14.66 -3.54
C ILE A 99 -4.77 14.29 -2.59
N PHE A 100 -3.68 15.03 -2.65
CA PHE A 100 -2.63 14.95 -1.67
C PHE A 100 -3.01 15.71 -0.41
N LYS A 101 -3.12 15.02 0.71
CA LYS A 101 -2.88 15.66 1.99
C LYS A 101 -1.37 15.76 2.17
N GLY A 102 -0.86 16.92 1.86
CA GLY A 102 0.54 17.22 2.11
C GLY A 102 0.78 17.60 3.55
N MET A 103 2.00 17.93 3.82
CA MET A 103 2.46 18.58 5.03
C MET A 103 1.73 19.93 5.27
N PRO A 104 1.57 20.36 6.52
CA PRO A 104 2.14 19.73 7.71
C PRO A 104 1.30 18.58 8.24
N LEU A 105 1.95 17.54 8.71
CA LEU A 105 1.34 16.49 9.51
C LEU A 105 1.00 17.02 10.90
N THR A 106 0.01 16.44 11.57
CA THR A 106 -0.19 16.70 12.99
C THR A 106 0.93 16.06 13.81
N GLN A 107 1.15 16.56 15.03
CA GLN A 107 2.13 15.97 15.95
C GLN A 107 1.88 14.48 16.19
N GLU A 108 0.62 14.05 16.30
CA GLU A 108 0.25 12.65 16.47
C GLU A 108 0.65 11.82 15.24
N GLN A 109 0.46 12.35 14.04
CA GLN A 109 0.86 11.68 12.80
C GLN A 109 2.38 11.55 12.67
N GLU A 110 3.13 12.58 13.05
CA GLU A 110 4.59 12.55 13.08
C GLU A 110 5.10 11.52 14.08
N GLU A 111 4.55 11.51 15.28
CA GLU A 111 4.91 10.55 16.33
C GLU A 111 4.62 9.12 15.91
N LEU A 112 3.43 8.85 15.37
CA LEU A 112 3.06 7.52 14.88
C LEU A 112 3.94 7.10 13.72
N SER A 113 4.32 8.02 12.84
CA SER A 113 5.28 7.80 11.76
C SER A 113 6.64 7.36 12.29
N ARG A 114 7.16 8.07 13.30
CA ARG A 114 8.43 7.77 13.94
C ARG A 114 8.43 6.37 14.58
N ILE A 115 7.35 6.03 15.29
CA ILE A 115 7.17 4.71 15.89
C ILE A 115 7.14 3.61 14.82
N ALA A 116 6.37 3.82 13.75
CA ALA A 116 6.29 2.88 12.64
C ALA A 116 7.66 2.64 11.98
N HIS A 117 8.44 3.68 11.76
CA HIS A 117 9.79 3.59 11.20
C HIS A 117 10.76 2.87 12.15
N ASP A 118 10.72 3.15 13.45
CA ASP A 118 11.60 2.48 14.42
C ASP A 118 11.29 0.99 14.49
N ILE A 119 10.04 0.60 14.57
CA ILE A 119 9.64 -0.82 14.59
C ILE A 119 10.01 -1.49 13.27
N TYR A 120 9.69 -0.89 12.13
CA TYR A 120 10.01 -1.46 10.83
C TYR A 120 11.51 -1.64 10.59
N GLY A 121 12.34 -0.72 11.08
CA GLY A 121 13.80 -0.84 11.01
C GLY A 121 14.36 -2.05 11.77
N ARG A 122 13.64 -2.56 12.77
CA ARG A 122 14.00 -3.75 13.57
C ARG A 122 13.30 -5.01 13.09
N CYS A 123 12.05 -4.87 12.66
CA CYS A 123 11.14 -5.95 12.28
C CYS A 123 10.49 -5.61 10.94
N PRO A 124 11.15 -5.88 9.79
CA PRO A 124 10.67 -5.49 8.47
C PRO A 124 9.57 -6.42 7.95
N TYR A 125 8.61 -6.73 8.79
CA TYR A 125 7.45 -7.55 8.50
C TYR A 125 6.18 -6.72 8.62
N ASP A 126 5.05 -7.26 8.19
CA ASP A 126 3.75 -6.61 8.22
C ASP A 126 3.40 -6.04 9.60
N GLY A 127 2.96 -4.80 9.62
CA GLY A 127 2.60 -4.10 10.85
C GLY A 127 1.65 -2.93 10.64
N LYS A 128 0.77 -2.76 11.62
CA LYS A 128 -0.21 -1.67 11.71
C LYS A 128 -0.13 -1.02 13.09
N TYR A 129 -0.16 0.29 13.10
CA TYR A 129 0.02 1.11 14.30
C TYR A 129 -1.14 2.09 14.41
N ILE A 130 -1.74 2.18 15.59
CA ILE A 130 -2.91 3.02 15.85
C ILE A 130 -2.61 3.91 17.06
N MET A 131 -2.92 5.17 16.94
CA MET A 131 -2.87 6.13 18.04
C MET A 131 -4.23 6.78 18.25
N ASP A 132 -4.70 6.74 19.50
CA ASP A 132 -5.95 7.35 19.92
C ASP A 132 -5.71 8.18 21.20
N GLY A 133 -5.39 9.43 21.03
CA GLY A 133 -4.88 10.26 22.10
C GLY A 133 -3.57 9.69 22.66
N VAL A 134 -3.57 9.29 23.91
CA VAL A 134 -2.39 8.69 24.59
C VAL A 134 -2.29 7.17 24.42
N ARG A 135 -3.30 6.54 23.85
CA ARG A 135 -3.34 5.08 23.65
C ARG A 135 -2.62 4.71 22.37
N LEU A 136 -1.60 3.87 22.47
CA LEU A 136 -0.88 3.32 21.34
C LEU A 136 -1.17 1.82 21.23
N ILE A 137 -1.60 1.38 20.06
CA ILE A 137 -1.80 -0.04 19.72
C ILE A 137 -0.83 -0.40 18.61
N ILE A 138 -0.09 -1.48 18.81
CA ILE A 138 0.89 -2.02 17.87
C ILE A 138 0.45 -3.43 17.48
N CYS A 139 0.13 -3.64 16.22
CA CYS A 139 -0.07 -4.96 15.63
C CYS A 139 1.11 -5.24 14.70
N GLN A 140 1.95 -6.20 15.08
CA GLN A 140 3.19 -6.50 14.35
C GLN A 140 3.35 -8.01 14.21
N SER A 141 3.53 -8.48 12.97
CA SER A 141 3.81 -9.88 12.68
C SER A 141 5.28 -10.24 12.88
N ASN A 142 5.57 -11.52 13.03
CA ASN A 142 6.92 -12.10 13.11
C ASN A 142 7.80 -11.47 14.20
N VAL A 143 7.21 -11.14 15.34
CA VAL A 143 7.91 -10.60 16.51
C VAL A 143 7.27 -11.12 17.79
N GLU A 144 8.09 -11.36 18.79
CA GLU A 144 7.59 -11.71 20.12
C GLU A 144 7.04 -10.45 20.81
N THR A 145 5.81 -10.54 21.31
CA THR A 145 5.14 -9.43 22.00
C THR A 145 5.99 -8.87 23.16
N VAL A 146 6.72 -9.74 23.86
CA VAL A 146 7.59 -9.35 24.99
C VAL A 146 8.71 -8.41 24.56
N ASP A 147 9.26 -8.58 23.38
CA ASP A 147 10.36 -7.73 22.89
C ASP A 147 9.87 -6.33 22.53
N LEU A 148 8.69 -6.21 21.91
CA LEU A 148 8.08 -4.91 21.68
C LEU A 148 7.63 -4.23 22.98
N LYS A 149 7.14 -4.97 23.96
CA LYS A 149 6.78 -4.42 25.30
C LYS A 149 7.95 -3.81 26.03
N ARG A 150 9.17 -4.31 25.82
CA ARG A 150 10.38 -3.69 26.41
C ARG A 150 10.67 -2.31 25.82
N LEU A 151 10.35 -2.11 24.56
CA LEU A 151 10.58 -0.86 23.84
C LEU A 151 9.41 0.13 24.01
N TYR A 152 8.19 -0.40 24.05
CA TYR A 152 6.93 0.35 24.10
C TYR A 152 6.06 -0.13 25.26
N SER A 153 6.54 0.06 26.50
CA SER A 153 5.91 -0.49 27.72
C SER A 153 4.48 0.02 27.98
N GLY A 154 4.11 1.18 27.43
CA GLY A 154 2.78 1.74 27.54
C GLY A 154 1.82 1.36 26.41
N ALA A 155 2.29 0.59 25.41
CA ALA A 155 1.47 0.22 24.28
C ALA A 155 0.71 -1.12 24.52
N GLU A 156 -0.45 -1.23 23.87
CA GLU A 156 -1.13 -2.50 23.67
C GLU A 156 -0.50 -3.18 22.45
N ILE A 157 0.11 -4.35 22.65
CA ILE A 157 0.83 -5.05 21.59
C ILE A 157 0.13 -6.34 21.26
N ASN A 158 -0.18 -6.53 19.96
CA ASN A 158 -0.86 -7.70 19.43
C ASN A 158 -2.10 -8.08 20.26
N PRO A 159 -3.08 -7.19 20.49
CA PRO A 159 -4.18 -7.42 21.42
C PRO A 159 -5.10 -8.58 21.01
N LEU A 160 -5.04 -9.00 19.75
CA LEU A 160 -5.80 -10.15 19.23
C LEU A 160 -4.99 -11.46 19.20
N GLY A 161 -3.78 -11.43 19.69
CA GLY A 161 -2.86 -12.56 19.70
C GLY A 161 -1.57 -12.31 18.95
N ASP A 162 -0.53 -13.07 19.25
CA ASP A 162 0.75 -12.97 18.58
C ASP A 162 0.61 -13.36 17.11
N TRP A 163 1.40 -12.72 16.24
CA TRP A 163 1.48 -13.00 14.81
C TRP A 163 0.30 -12.55 13.94
N THR A 164 -0.67 -11.82 14.49
CA THR A 164 -1.82 -11.34 13.72
C THR A 164 -1.45 -10.27 12.69
N GLY A 165 -0.27 -9.68 12.77
CA GLY A 165 0.20 -8.73 11.78
C GLY A 165 -0.62 -7.45 11.72
N GLY A 166 -0.56 -6.77 10.58
CA GLY A 166 -1.30 -5.54 10.35
C GLY A 166 -2.77 -5.75 10.14
N THR A 167 -3.16 -6.87 9.53
CA THR A 167 -4.55 -7.21 9.26
C THR A 167 -4.69 -8.65 8.79
N ASP A 168 -5.80 -9.27 9.14
CA ASP A 168 -6.17 -10.60 8.64
C ASP A 168 -6.82 -10.53 7.27
N VAL A 169 -7.48 -9.43 6.97
CA VAL A 169 -8.14 -9.19 5.69
C VAL A 169 -7.95 -7.74 5.29
N ASP A 170 -7.28 -7.53 4.19
CA ASP A 170 -7.21 -6.24 3.58
C ASP A 170 -7.74 -6.27 2.15
N THR A 171 -8.81 -5.53 1.92
CA THR A 171 -9.41 -5.34 0.60
C THR A 171 -8.86 -4.10 -0.10
N GLY A 172 -7.80 -3.55 0.44
CA GLY A 172 -7.31 -2.28 0.00
C GLY A 172 -6.45 -2.36 -1.23
N ALA A 173 -7.03 -2.42 -2.37
CA ALA A 173 -6.41 -1.80 -3.51
C ALA A 173 -6.25 -0.35 -3.22
N THR A 174 -5.11 0.26 -3.17
CA THR A 174 -5.25 1.63 -3.41
C THR A 174 -4.08 2.50 -3.37
N ASN A 175 -4.08 3.39 -4.10
CA ASN A 175 -3.66 4.77 -4.07
C ASN A 175 -3.75 5.45 -2.67
N ARG A 176 -3.38 4.79 -1.60
CA ARG A 176 -3.33 5.43 -0.30
C ARG A 176 -2.01 6.15 -0.16
N LYS A 177 -2.08 7.41 -0.42
CA LYS A 177 -1.01 8.35 -0.15
C LYS A 177 -1.07 8.75 1.32
N LEU A 178 -0.33 8.04 2.12
CA LEU A 178 -0.08 8.45 3.50
C LEU A 178 1.41 8.57 3.73
#